data_7eee5e3f155b1c1710c80ca06c6a7f4a
#
_entry.id   7eee5e3f155b1c1710c80ca06c6a7f4a
#
_cell.length_a   1.000
_cell.length_b   1.000
_cell.length_c   1.000
_cell.angle_alpha   90.00
_cell.angle_beta   90.00
_cell.angle_gamma   90.00
#
_symmetry.space_group_name_H-M   'P 1'
#
loop_
_entity.id
_entity.type
_entity.pdbx_description
1 polymer ?
#
loop_
_entity_poly.entity_id
_entity_poly.type
_entity_poly.pdbx_seq_one_letter_code
_entity_poly.pdbx_strand_id
1 'polypeptide(L)'
;MPRIHLGVYQTSGRKAKDSVTWALQAGYRAVDSAEAYGNEKEVGLAILSFLKSQSSLSREDIWFTTKLWDNRSYNATRASINDSIKRSGLGYLDLYLLHSPYPGKEKRLECWRAVEDAIQAGEVKAGGVSNWSVKHVNIPYDLIPR
;
A
#
# COMPACT_ATOMS: atom_id res chain seq x y z
N MET A 1 7.46 8.78 -7.36
CA MET A 1 6.36 8.90 -6.36
C MET A 1 5.90 10.36 -6.28
N PRO A 2 4.60 10.64 -6.39
CA PRO A 2 4.07 12.00 -6.18
C PRO A 2 4.38 12.53 -4.76
N ARG A 3 4.42 13.86 -4.61
CA ARG A 3 4.69 14.50 -3.30
C ARG A 3 3.45 14.62 -2.42
N ILE A 4 2.26 14.65 -3.03
CA ILE A 4 0.99 14.85 -2.34
C ILE A 4 0.11 13.64 -2.58
N HIS A 5 -0.41 13.04 -1.52
CA HIS A 5 -1.31 11.91 -1.54
C HIS A 5 -2.64 12.26 -0.88
N LEU A 6 -3.73 11.73 -1.42
CA LEU A 6 -5.01 11.70 -0.71
C LEU A 6 -4.98 10.55 0.30
N GLY A 7 -5.09 10.83 1.60
CA GLY A 7 -5.35 9.83 2.62
C GLY A 7 -6.84 9.53 2.75
N VAL A 8 -7.19 8.23 2.81
CA VAL A 8 -8.60 7.78 2.89
C VAL A 8 -8.96 7.12 4.22
N TYR A 9 -8.16 7.36 5.28
CA TYR A 9 -8.50 6.91 6.62
C TYR A 9 -9.86 7.43 7.07
N GLN A 10 -10.64 6.62 7.81
CA GLN A 10 -11.99 6.94 8.28
C GLN A 10 -13.02 7.24 7.16
N THR A 11 -12.74 6.81 5.94
CA THR A 11 -13.73 6.83 4.87
C THR A 11 -14.06 5.39 4.45
N SER A 12 -15.31 5.13 4.07
CA SER A 12 -15.76 3.80 3.63
C SER A 12 -16.84 3.90 2.56
N GLY A 13 -17.05 2.80 1.85
CA GLY A 13 -18.09 2.67 0.86
C GLY A 13 -18.10 3.82 -0.15
N ARG A 14 -19.28 4.39 -0.41
CA ARG A 14 -19.46 5.47 -1.37
C ARG A 14 -18.59 6.70 -1.06
N LYS A 15 -18.44 7.07 0.22
CA LYS A 15 -17.63 8.23 0.60
C LYS A 15 -16.16 8.06 0.18
N ALA A 16 -15.59 6.89 0.40
CA ALA A 16 -14.21 6.61 -0.03
C ALA A 16 -14.09 6.73 -1.55
N LYS A 17 -15.00 6.11 -2.30
CA LYS A 17 -15.02 6.17 -3.77
C LYS A 17 -15.15 7.61 -4.29
N ASP A 18 -16.11 8.39 -3.76
CA ASP A 18 -16.35 9.76 -4.21
C ASP A 18 -15.16 10.67 -3.89
N SER A 19 -14.56 10.56 -2.67
CA SER A 19 -13.38 11.33 -2.29
C SER A 19 -12.19 11.09 -3.22
N VAL A 20 -11.92 9.82 -3.56
CA VAL A 20 -10.84 9.45 -4.49
C VAL A 20 -11.14 10.01 -5.89
N THR A 21 -12.38 9.87 -6.37
CA THR A 21 -12.78 10.38 -7.68
C THR A 21 -12.57 11.90 -7.78
N TRP A 22 -13.03 12.66 -6.79
CA TRP A 22 -12.86 14.13 -6.77
C TRP A 22 -11.37 14.53 -6.68
N ALA A 23 -10.58 13.84 -5.87
CA ALA A 23 -9.16 14.13 -5.78
C ALA A 23 -8.43 13.89 -7.12
N LEU A 24 -8.72 12.78 -7.80
CA LEU A 24 -8.15 12.49 -9.12
C LEU A 24 -8.57 13.51 -10.17
N GLN A 25 -9.84 13.96 -10.15
CA GLN A 25 -10.34 15.04 -11.00
C GLN A 25 -9.67 16.38 -10.71
N ALA A 26 -9.35 16.64 -9.43
CA ALA A 26 -8.61 17.84 -9.00
C ALA A 26 -7.10 17.77 -9.29
N GLY A 27 -6.61 16.70 -9.92
CA GLY A 27 -5.20 16.57 -10.31
C GLY A 27 -4.33 15.76 -9.35
N TYR A 28 -4.86 15.19 -8.27
CA TYR A 28 -4.12 14.23 -7.46
C TYR A 28 -3.75 13.00 -8.29
N ARG A 29 -2.58 12.43 -8.02
CA ARG A 29 -2.08 11.22 -8.69
C ARG A 29 -1.57 10.17 -7.70
N ALA A 30 -1.91 10.34 -6.41
CA ALA A 30 -1.55 9.38 -5.38
C ALA A 30 -2.65 9.26 -4.33
N VAL A 31 -2.92 8.01 -3.91
CA VAL A 31 -3.89 7.65 -2.88
C VAL A 31 -3.22 6.77 -1.84
N ASP A 32 -3.42 7.08 -0.57
CA ASP A 32 -2.94 6.33 0.58
C ASP A 32 -4.10 5.67 1.32
N SER A 33 -4.11 4.35 1.31
CA SER A 33 -5.04 3.49 2.04
C SER A 33 -4.28 2.57 3.00
N ALA A 34 -4.98 1.62 3.59
CA ALA A 34 -4.43 0.50 4.36
C ALA A 34 -5.44 -0.66 4.42
N GLU A 35 -4.95 -1.88 4.59
CA GLU A 35 -5.80 -3.06 4.86
C GLU A 35 -6.77 -2.79 6.02
N ALA A 36 -6.25 -2.14 7.08
CA ALA A 36 -7.01 -1.77 8.27
C ALA A 36 -8.20 -0.82 8.00
N TYR A 37 -8.17 -0.07 6.89
CA TYR A 37 -9.25 0.88 6.60
C TYR A 37 -10.45 0.20 5.92
N GLY A 38 -10.27 -1.01 5.39
CA GLY A 38 -11.34 -1.81 4.76
C GLY A 38 -11.93 -1.18 3.50
N ASN A 39 -11.20 -0.26 2.84
CA ASN A 39 -11.71 0.50 1.70
C ASN A 39 -10.87 0.37 0.42
N GLU A 40 -9.91 -0.56 0.39
CA GLU A 40 -9.03 -0.76 -0.79
C GLU A 40 -9.82 -1.07 -2.07
N LYS A 41 -10.96 -1.77 -1.96
CA LYS A 41 -11.85 -2.08 -3.07
C LYS A 41 -12.46 -0.80 -3.67
N GLU A 42 -13.01 0.06 -2.85
CA GLU A 42 -13.64 1.31 -3.27
C GLU A 42 -12.61 2.26 -3.89
N VAL A 43 -11.41 2.33 -3.30
CA VAL A 43 -10.29 3.11 -3.84
C VAL A 43 -9.89 2.58 -5.21
N GLY A 44 -9.69 1.27 -5.35
CA GLY A 44 -9.34 0.64 -6.62
C GLY A 44 -10.39 0.88 -7.70
N LEU A 45 -11.68 0.72 -7.36
CA LEU A 45 -12.78 0.99 -8.29
C LEU A 45 -12.82 2.46 -8.73
N ALA A 46 -12.54 3.42 -7.84
CA ALA A 46 -12.48 4.84 -8.18
C ALA A 46 -11.33 5.12 -9.16
N ILE A 47 -10.13 4.58 -8.88
CA ILE A 47 -8.96 4.72 -9.74
C ILE A 47 -9.23 4.13 -11.13
N LEU A 48 -9.72 2.90 -11.21
CA LEU A 48 -10.01 2.24 -12.49
C LEU A 48 -11.10 2.97 -13.29
N SER A 49 -12.15 3.45 -12.62
CA SER A 49 -13.21 4.24 -13.27
C SER A 49 -12.66 5.56 -13.81
N PHE A 50 -11.80 6.24 -13.06
CA PHE A 50 -11.16 7.47 -13.49
C PHE A 50 -10.26 7.23 -14.70
N LEU A 51 -9.37 6.23 -14.65
CA LEU A 51 -8.49 5.88 -15.78
C LEU A 51 -9.28 5.54 -17.04
N LYS A 52 -10.40 4.82 -16.92
CA LYS A 52 -11.27 4.51 -18.07
C LYS A 52 -11.85 5.78 -18.72
N SER A 53 -12.03 6.86 -17.96
CA SER A 53 -12.54 8.13 -18.47
C SER A 53 -11.46 9.05 -19.04
N GLN A 54 -10.18 8.69 -18.93
CA GLN A 54 -9.03 9.51 -19.31
C GLN A 54 -8.16 8.76 -20.33
N SER A 55 -8.28 9.10 -21.62
CA SER A 55 -7.53 8.42 -22.69
C SER A 55 -6.01 8.67 -22.65
N SER A 56 -5.56 9.70 -21.95
CA SER A 56 -4.15 10.08 -21.84
C SER A 56 -3.44 9.54 -20.61
N LEU A 57 -4.15 8.83 -19.72
CA LEU A 57 -3.60 8.30 -18.47
C LEU A 57 -3.68 6.78 -18.43
N SER A 58 -2.68 6.17 -17.82
CA SER A 58 -2.57 4.74 -17.57
C SER A 58 -2.49 4.40 -16.07
N ARG A 59 -2.47 3.12 -15.74
CA ARG A 59 -2.29 2.67 -14.33
C ARG A 59 -0.99 3.21 -13.71
N GLU A 60 0.03 3.41 -14.51
CA GLU A 60 1.35 3.86 -14.05
C GLU A 60 1.37 5.33 -13.61
N ASP A 61 0.40 6.12 -14.05
CA ASP A 61 0.25 7.53 -13.70
C ASP A 61 -0.37 7.72 -12.30
N ILE A 62 -0.93 6.67 -11.71
CA ILE A 62 -1.55 6.73 -10.38
C ILE A 62 -0.74 5.88 -9.40
N TRP A 63 -0.32 6.51 -8.31
CA TRP A 63 0.38 5.86 -7.21
C TRP A 63 -0.60 5.39 -6.14
N PHE A 64 -0.65 4.11 -5.86
CA PHE A 64 -1.47 3.53 -4.82
C PHE A 64 -0.61 2.97 -3.69
N THR A 65 -0.81 3.49 -2.49
CA THR A 65 -0.17 3.02 -1.26
C THR A 65 -1.19 2.27 -0.42
N THR A 66 -0.80 1.10 0.09
CA THR A 66 -1.53 0.41 1.15
C THR A 66 -0.57 -0.17 2.19
N LYS A 67 -1.10 -0.75 3.27
CA LYS A 67 -0.30 -1.09 4.45
C LYS A 67 -0.78 -2.42 5.04
N LEU A 68 0.18 -3.23 5.50
CA LEU A 68 -0.08 -4.43 6.29
C LEU A 68 -0.74 -4.04 7.61
N TRP A 69 -1.85 -4.69 7.95
CA TRP A 69 -2.50 -4.44 9.24
C TRP A 69 -1.61 -4.81 10.41
N ASP A 70 -1.09 -6.03 10.41
CA ASP A 70 -0.39 -6.61 11.57
C ASP A 70 0.78 -7.49 11.14
N ASN A 71 1.94 -7.34 11.81
CA ASN A 71 3.15 -8.11 11.53
C ASN A 71 3.07 -9.50 12.17
N ARG A 72 2.48 -10.48 11.49
CA ARG A 72 2.30 -11.85 12.01
C ARG A 72 3.42 -12.79 11.60
N SER A 73 3.63 -12.94 10.30
CA SER A 73 4.62 -13.85 9.72
C SER A 73 4.87 -13.52 8.26
N TYR A 74 5.93 -14.12 7.70
CA TYR A 74 6.21 -14.08 6.27
C TYR A 74 5.00 -14.49 5.42
N ASN A 75 4.45 -15.70 5.67
CA ASN A 75 3.32 -16.23 4.87
C ASN A 75 2.05 -15.36 4.99
N ALA A 76 1.75 -14.86 6.20
CA ALA A 76 0.61 -13.97 6.39
C ALA A 76 0.79 -12.65 5.64
N THR A 77 2.01 -12.11 5.60
CA THR A 77 2.32 -10.88 4.85
C THR A 77 2.20 -11.10 3.34
N ARG A 78 2.71 -12.22 2.81
CA ARG A 78 2.54 -12.59 1.39
C ARG A 78 1.06 -12.72 1.02
N ALA A 79 0.26 -13.36 1.87
CA ALA A 79 -1.18 -13.47 1.66
C ALA A 79 -1.87 -12.08 1.67
N SER A 80 -1.53 -11.22 2.65
CA SER A 80 -2.07 -9.87 2.74
C SER A 80 -1.74 -9.00 1.51
N ILE A 81 -0.51 -9.08 0.98
CA ILE A 81 -0.13 -8.38 -0.26
C ILE A 81 -1.01 -8.85 -1.43
N ASN A 82 -1.13 -10.17 -1.62
CA ASN A 82 -1.96 -10.74 -2.68
C ASN A 82 -3.42 -10.34 -2.54
N ASP A 83 -3.95 -10.33 -1.32
CA ASP A 83 -5.34 -9.93 -1.06
C ASP A 83 -5.55 -8.43 -1.29
N SER A 84 -4.59 -7.56 -0.94
CA SER A 84 -4.65 -6.12 -1.26
C SER A 84 -4.65 -5.87 -2.77
N ILE A 85 -3.82 -6.60 -3.53
CA ILE A 85 -3.82 -6.53 -5.00
C ILE A 85 -5.19 -6.95 -5.56
N LYS A 86 -5.75 -8.06 -5.07
CA LYS A 86 -7.07 -8.56 -5.49
C LYS A 86 -8.19 -7.59 -5.12
N ARG A 87 -8.20 -7.10 -3.86
CA ARG A 87 -9.23 -6.16 -3.39
C ARG A 87 -9.24 -4.86 -4.19
N SER A 88 -8.07 -4.28 -4.41
CA SER A 88 -7.96 -3.04 -5.20
C SER A 88 -8.23 -3.25 -6.69
N GLY A 89 -7.93 -4.44 -7.23
CA GLY A 89 -8.05 -4.75 -8.66
C GLY A 89 -7.04 -4.02 -9.53
N LEU A 90 -5.99 -3.42 -8.95
CA LEU A 90 -5.04 -2.55 -9.65
C LEU A 90 -3.87 -3.30 -10.30
N GLY A 91 -3.79 -4.61 -10.13
CA GLY A 91 -2.77 -5.48 -10.71
C GLY A 91 -1.45 -5.52 -9.92
N TYR A 92 -1.04 -4.43 -9.32
CA TYR A 92 0.12 -4.29 -8.45
C TYR A 92 -0.06 -3.13 -7.48
N LEU A 93 0.79 -3.06 -6.44
CA LEU A 93 0.85 -1.96 -5.47
C LEU A 93 2.09 -1.10 -5.74
N ASP A 94 1.95 0.23 -5.72
CA ASP A 94 3.10 1.10 -5.89
C ASP A 94 3.94 1.19 -4.62
N LEU A 95 3.29 1.18 -3.46
CA LEU A 95 3.97 1.18 -2.16
C LEU A 95 3.20 0.30 -1.16
N TYR A 96 3.93 -0.59 -0.50
CA TYR A 96 3.40 -1.39 0.59
C TYR A 96 4.16 -1.12 1.87
N LEU A 97 3.46 -0.71 2.94
CA LEU A 97 4.05 -0.33 4.21
C LEU A 97 3.78 -1.36 5.31
N LEU A 98 4.75 -1.65 6.15
CA LEU A 98 4.48 -2.21 7.46
C LEU A 98 3.87 -1.12 8.33
N HIS A 99 2.58 -1.27 8.72
CA HIS A 99 1.78 -0.17 9.30
C HIS A 99 2.25 0.25 10.69
N SER A 100 2.87 -0.66 11.42
CA SER A 100 3.37 -0.41 12.78
C SER A 100 4.62 -1.26 13.07
N PRO A 101 5.42 -0.90 14.11
CA PRO A 101 6.59 -1.69 14.51
C PRO A 101 6.25 -2.91 15.39
N TYR A 102 4.98 -3.15 15.70
CA TYR A 102 4.56 -4.24 16.59
C TYR A 102 4.39 -5.57 15.85
N PRO A 103 4.49 -6.73 16.54
CA PRO A 103 4.73 -6.88 17.97
C PRO A 103 6.22 -6.89 18.36
N GLY A 104 7.18 -7.01 17.44
CA GLY A 104 8.60 -7.07 17.80
C GLY A 104 9.54 -7.22 16.61
N LYS A 105 10.85 -7.22 16.88
CA LYS A 105 11.92 -7.19 15.85
C LYS A 105 11.84 -8.40 14.91
N GLU A 106 11.73 -9.62 15.45
CA GLU A 106 11.71 -10.85 14.66
C GLU A 106 10.57 -10.86 13.65
N LYS A 107 9.36 -10.52 14.11
CA LYS A 107 8.18 -10.45 13.24
C LYS A 107 8.28 -9.36 12.18
N ARG A 108 8.86 -8.21 12.53
CA ARG A 108 9.15 -7.16 11.55
C ARG A 108 10.07 -7.65 10.43
N LEU A 109 11.13 -8.39 10.79
CA LEU A 109 12.09 -8.93 9.82
C LEU A 109 11.45 -9.99 8.92
N GLU A 110 10.63 -10.91 9.48
CA GLU A 110 9.87 -11.87 8.68
C GLU A 110 8.95 -11.15 7.67
N CYS A 111 8.20 -10.16 8.14
CA CYS A 111 7.28 -9.39 7.28
C CYS A 111 8.03 -8.56 6.24
N TRP A 112 9.19 -7.98 6.61
CA TRP A 112 10.01 -7.20 5.68
C TRP A 112 10.53 -8.06 4.53
N ARG A 113 11.03 -9.28 4.80
CA ARG A 113 11.43 -10.23 3.75
C ARG A 113 10.29 -10.53 2.79
N ALA A 114 9.08 -10.70 3.30
CA ALA A 114 7.92 -10.94 2.45
C ALA A 114 7.63 -9.75 1.51
N VAL A 115 7.88 -8.52 1.98
CA VAL A 115 7.78 -7.31 1.15
C VAL A 115 8.90 -7.26 0.10
N GLU A 116 10.15 -7.58 0.48
CA GLU A 116 11.28 -7.65 -0.46
C GLU A 116 11.04 -8.66 -1.58
N ASP A 117 10.55 -9.86 -1.24
CA ASP A 117 10.20 -10.89 -2.23
C ASP A 117 9.04 -10.45 -3.13
N ALA A 118 8.07 -9.70 -2.59
CA ALA A 118 6.99 -9.13 -3.39
C ALA A 118 7.49 -8.05 -4.37
N ILE A 119 8.50 -7.28 -3.98
CA ILE A 119 9.16 -6.32 -4.88
C ILE A 119 9.90 -7.06 -5.99
N GLN A 120 10.66 -8.11 -5.67
CA GLN A 120 11.35 -8.93 -6.67
C GLN A 120 10.39 -9.61 -7.64
N ALA A 121 9.22 -10.02 -7.15
CA ALA A 121 8.16 -10.62 -7.97
C ALA A 121 7.39 -9.59 -8.83
N GLY A 122 7.62 -8.28 -8.67
CA GLY A 122 6.92 -7.22 -9.38
C GLY A 122 5.48 -6.96 -8.88
N GLU A 123 5.10 -7.54 -7.76
CA GLU A 123 3.78 -7.37 -7.13
C GLU A 123 3.67 -6.02 -6.40
N VAL A 124 4.81 -5.52 -5.92
CA VAL A 124 4.97 -4.26 -5.21
C VAL A 124 6.14 -3.49 -5.83
N LYS A 125 6.01 -2.20 -6.09
CA LYS A 125 7.13 -1.40 -6.63
C LYS A 125 8.10 -0.92 -5.56
N ALA A 126 7.59 -0.60 -4.37
CA ALA A 126 8.40 -0.11 -3.26
C ALA A 126 7.85 -0.57 -1.91
N GLY A 127 8.73 -0.83 -0.97
CA GLY A 127 8.41 -1.15 0.41
C GLY A 127 8.79 -0.01 1.36
N GLY A 128 8.12 0.06 2.52
CA GLY A 128 8.42 1.04 3.54
C GLY A 128 7.76 0.72 4.88
N VAL A 129 7.87 1.67 5.80
CA VAL A 129 7.35 1.54 7.16
C VAL A 129 6.54 2.76 7.57
N SER A 130 5.61 2.58 8.49
CA SER A 130 4.72 3.61 9.01
C SER A 130 4.69 3.54 10.55
N ASN A 131 4.65 4.69 11.21
CA ASN A 131 4.64 4.79 12.68
C ASN A 131 5.89 4.22 13.37
N TRP A 132 7.02 4.19 12.69
CA TRP A 132 8.28 3.71 13.23
C TRP A 132 9.14 4.87 13.71
N SER A 133 9.79 4.71 14.88
CA SER A 133 10.81 5.61 15.36
C SER A 133 12.19 5.23 14.79
N VAL A 134 13.17 6.11 14.94
CA VAL A 134 14.57 5.85 14.59
C VAL A 134 15.08 4.54 15.18
N LYS A 135 14.72 4.22 16.43
CA LYS A 135 15.11 2.97 17.11
C LYS A 135 14.55 1.70 16.42
N HIS A 136 13.42 1.83 15.75
CA HIS A 136 12.82 0.71 15.02
C HIS A 136 13.46 0.50 13.65
N VAL A 137 13.95 1.57 13.02
CA VAL A 137 14.56 1.55 11.68
C VAL A 137 16.04 1.18 11.75
N ASN A 138 16.76 1.61 12.80
CA ASN A 138 18.18 1.27 13.02
C ASN A 138 18.35 -0.21 13.43
N ILE A 139 17.99 -1.09 12.51
CA ILE A 139 18.41 -2.49 12.57
C ILE A 139 19.75 -2.51 11.82
N PRO A 140 20.87 -2.96 12.44
CA PRO A 140 22.13 -3.11 11.73
C PRO A 140 21.91 -3.90 10.46
N TYR A 141 22.40 -3.39 9.34
CA TYR A 141 22.20 -3.97 8.00
C TYR A 141 22.68 -5.44 7.92
N ASP A 142 23.67 -5.76 8.75
CA ASP A 142 24.26 -7.11 8.91
C ASP A 142 23.31 -8.13 9.53
N LEU A 143 22.22 -7.68 10.14
CA LEU A 143 21.18 -8.53 10.75
C LEU A 143 19.95 -8.72 9.84
N ILE A 144 19.96 -8.16 8.65
CA ILE A 144 18.97 -8.44 7.60
C ILE A 144 19.52 -9.64 6.83
N PRO A 145 19.04 -10.87 7.04
CA PRO A 145 19.50 -12.03 6.28
C PRO A 145 19.13 -11.82 4.81
N ARG A 146 20.11 -11.99 3.95
CA ARG A 146 19.95 -11.97 2.49
C ARG A 146 19.36 -13.29 2.04
#